data_7048544cb94a341d2492e14f653f7bb7
#
_entry.id   7048544cb94a341d2492e14f653f7bb7
#
_cell.length_a   1.000
_cell.length_b   1.000
_cell.length_c   1.000
_cell.angle_alpha   90.00
_cell.angle_beta   90.00
_cell.angle_gamma   90.00
#
_symmetry.space_group_name_H-M   'P 1'
#
loop_
_entity.id
_entity.type
_entity.pdbx_description
1 polymer ?
#
loop_
_entity_poly.entity_id
_entity_poly.type
_entity_poly.pdbx_seq_one_letter_code
_entity_poly.pdbx_strand_id
1 'polypeptide(L)'
;FKCPLKPGTFMDMMYMPDALRAAVEIMEADPTKLIHRNSFNIASMSFDPEIIAAKIKEYIPEFKMEYELDPLRQAIADSWPDSLDDTCAREEWGWRPEYDLDAMTRDMIPNLCEKLQIPVLKLEK
;
A
#
# COMPACT_ATOMS: atom_id res chain seq x y z
N PHE A 1 -3.20 -18.91 -2.04
CA PHE A 1 -4.06 -17.80 -1.58
C PHE A 1 -5.26 -17.66 -2.51
N LYS A 2 -6.45 -17.49 -1.94
CA LYS A 2 -7.68 -17.25 -2.69
C LYS A 2 -8.02 -15.77 -2.64
N CYS A 3 -7.93 -15.10 -3.79
CA CYS A 3 -8.22 -13.69 -3.91
C CYS A 3 -9.73 -13.47 -4.07
N PRO A 4 -10.37 -12.68 -3.20
CA PRO A 4 -11.82 -12.45 -3.28
C PRO A 4 -12.23 -11.38 -4.31
N LEU A 5 -11.25 -10.71 -4.91
CA LEU A 5 -11.47 -9.63 -5.89
C LEU A 5 -11.21 -10.14 -7.31
N LYS A 6 -11.84 -9.53 -8.31
CA LYS A 6 -11.60 -9.82 -9.72
C LYS A 6 -10.24 -9.27 -10.19
N PRO A 7 -9.65 -9.83 -11.25
CA PRO A 7 -8.49 -9.25 -11.91
C PRO A 7 -8.72 -7.79 -12.30
N GLY A 8 -7.67 -6.96 -12.22
CA GLY A 8 -7.75 -5.55 -12.59
C GLY A 8 -8.51 -4.67 -11.61
N THR A 9 -8.80 -5.14 -10.39
CA THR A 9 -9.34 -4.29 -9.32
C THR A 9 -8.21 -3.51 -8.68
N PHE A 10 -7.97 -2.29 -9.15
CA PHE A 10 -6.99 -1.38 -8.56
C PHE A 10 -7.50 -0.77 -7.28
N MET A 11 -6.60 -0.57 -6.32
CA MET A 11 -6.89 0.12 -5.06
C MET A 11 -5.69 0.98 -4.67
N ASP A 12 -5.97 2.18 -4.16
CA ASP A 12 -4.94 3.03 -3.56
C ASP A 12 -4.49 2.43 -2.23
N MET A 13 -3.20 2.23 -2.08
CA MET A 13 -2.58 1.56 -0.95
C MET A 13 -1.42 2.36 -0.38
N MET A 14 -1.25 2.27 0.93
CA MET A 14 -0.13 2.89 1.64
C MET A 14 0.38 1.95 2.73
N TYR A 15 1.70 1.85 2.85
CA TYR A 15 2.30 1.10 3.94
C TYR A 15 2.19 1.88 5.25
N MET A 16 1.91 1.18 6.35
CA MET A 16 1.63 1.82 7.66
C MET A 16 2.73 2.78 8.16
N PRO A 17 4.03 2.50 7.99
CA PRO A 17 5.07 3.47 8.36
C PRO A 17 4.90 4.82 7.66
N ASP A 18 4.57 4.85 6.37
CA ASP A 18 4.29 6.09 5.63
C ASP A 18 3.03 6.78 6.15
N ALA A 19 1.97 6.04 6.44
CA ALA A 19 0.73 6.63 6.98
C ALA A 19 0.96 7.29 8.35
N LEU A 20 1.74 6.65 9.22
CA LEU A 20 2.08 7.20 10.53
C LEU A 20 3.00 8.42 10.41
N ARG A 21 4.00 8.35 9.53
CA ARG A 21 4.89 9.48 9.25
C ARG A 21 4.13 10.68 8.70
N ALA A 22 3.23 10.47 7.73
CA ALA A 22 2.39 11.53 7.18
C ALA A 22 1.57 12.25 8.26
N ALA A 23 1.01 11.49 9.22
CA ALA A 23 0.27 12.09 10.34
C ALA A 23 1.15 12.97 11.23
N VAL A 24 2.41 12.60 11.46
CA VAL A 24 3.35 13.43 12.22
C VAL A 24 3.79 14.64 11.41
N GLU A 25 4.18 14.45 10.14
CA GLU A 25 4.67 15.53 9.28
C GLU A 25 3.63 16.63 9.07
N ILE A 26 2.35 16.29 8.89
CA ILE A 26 1.30 17.32 8.77
C ILE A 26 1.08 18.10 10.07
N MET A 27 1.27 17.47 11.24
CA MET A 27 1.19 18.16 12.53
C MET A 27 2.37 19.12 12.75
N GLU A 28 3.53 18.82 12.17
CA GLU A 28 4.74 19.62 12.26
C GLU A 28 4.87 20.63 11.12
N ALA A 29 4.00 20.56 10.10
CA ALA A 29 4.04 21.44 8.94
C ALA A 29 3.85 22.91 9.30
N ASP A 30 4.51 23.78 8.56
CA ASP A 30 4.36 25.23 8.72
C ASP A 30 2.92 25.67 8.38
N PRO A 31 2.12 26.11 9.36
CA PRO A 31 0.73 26.45 9.14
C PRO A 31 0.52 27.63 8.20
N THR A 32 1.55 28.42 7.96
CA THR A 32 1.48 29.57 7.04
C THR A 32 1.51 29.15 5.57
N LYS A 33 1.98 27.94 5.29
CA LYS A 33 2.03 27.35 3.95
C LYS A 33 0.79 26.53 3.61
N LEU A 34 -0.02 26.16 4.62
CA LEU A 34 -1.20 25.34 4.42
C LEU A 34 -2.35 26.20 3.88
N ILE A 35 -2.72 25.98 2.62
CA ILE A 35 -3.90 26.56 1.97
C ILE A 35 -5.12 25.75 2.37
N HIS A 36 -5.03 24.42 2.27
CA HIS A 36 -6.05 23.46 2.69
C HIS A 36 -5.85 23.13 4.17
N ARG A 37 -6.87 23.42 5.00
CA ARG A 37 -6.75 23.29 6.47
C ARG A 37 -7.69 22.28 7.10
N ASN A 38 -8.48 21.60 6.30
CA ASN A 38 -9.47 20.64 6.76
C ASN A 38 -9.02 19.17 6.56
N SER A 39 -8.37 18.88 5.44
CA SER A 39 -7.92 17.53 5.10
C SER A 39 -6.95 17.54 3.92
N PHE A 40 -6.09 16.52 3.88
CA PHE A 40 -5.23 16.23 2.74
C PHE A 40 -5.39 14.77 2.35
N ASN A 41 -5.47 14.50 1.05
CA ASN A 41 -5.21 13.18 0.55
C ASN A 41 -3.70 12.93 0.61
N ILE A 42 -3.33 11.72 0.97
CA ILE A 42 -1.95 11.21 0.88
C ILE A 42 -2.00 9.90 0.11
N ALA A 43 -1.13 9.73 -0.87
CA ALA A 43 -1.06 8.53 -1.70
C ALA A 43 0.37 7.97 -1.69
N SER A 44 0.50 6.68 -1.95
CA SER A 44 1.78 6.02 -2.10
C SER A 44 1.81 5.20 -3.38
N MET A 45 0.96 4.19 -3.50
CA MET A 45 0.96 3.26 -4.61
C MET A 45 -0.46 2.79 -4.94
N SER A 46 -0.69 2.45 -6.20
CA SER A 46 -1.93 1.80 -6.65
C SER A 46 -1.57 0.51 -7.37
N PHE A 47 -2.20 -0.59 -7.00
CA PHE A 47 -1.97 -1.89 -7.62
C PHE A 47 -3.20 -2.78 -7.53
N ASP A 48 -3.26 -3.76 -8.42
CA ASP A 48 -4.25 -4.82 -8.44
C ASP A 48 -3.72 -6.15 -7.85
N PRO A 49 -4.56 -7.17 -7.68
CA PRO A 49 -4.13 -8.46 -7.13
C PRO A 49 -3.01 -9.16 -7.93
N GLU A 50 -2.94 -8.94 -9.24
CA GLU A 50 -1.93 -9.57 -10.10
C GLU A 50 -0.55 -8.95 -9.89
N ILE A 51 -0.50 -7.62 -9.79
CA ILE A 51 0.73 -6.86 -9.54
C ILE A 51 1.35 -7.27 -8.19
N ILE A 52 0.55 -7.28 -7.11
CA ILE A 52 1.07 -7.69 -5.79
C ILE A 52 1.45 -9.18 -5.76
N ALA A 53 0.69 -10.05 -6.43
CA ALA A 53 1.03 -11.48 -6.52
C ALA A 53 2.34 -11.70 -7.27
N ALA A 54 2.58 -10.95 -8.35
CA ALA A 54 3.85 -11.01 -9.08
C ALA A 54 5.01 -10.54 -8.19
N LYS A 55 4.83 -9.47 -7.43
CA LYS A 55 5.85 -8.97 -6.49
C LYS A 55 6.14 -9.97 -5.37
N ILE A 56 5.13 -10.60 -4.79
CA ILE A 56 5.33 -11.66 -3.78
C ILE A 56 6.11 -12.85 -4.35
N LYS A 57 5.88 -13.22 -5.61
CA LYS A 57 6.59 -14.34 -6.25
C LYS A 57 8.09 -14.09 -6.42
N GLU A 58 8.53 -12.85 -6.49
CA GLU A 58 9.97 -12.52 -6.52
C GLU A 58 10.67 -12.97 -5.22
N TYR A 59 9.96 -12.96 -4.10
CA TYR A 59 10.46 -13.36 -2.78
C TYR A 59 10.04 -14.79 -2.39
N ILE A 60 8.86 -15.23 -2.86
CA ILE A 60 8.29 -16.55 -2.58
C ILE A 60 7.90 -17.19 -3.91
N PRO A 61 8.83 -17.84 -4.63
CA PRO A 61 8.56 -18.36 -5.98
C PRO A 61 7.40 -19.38 -6.04
N GLU A 62 7.15 -20.07 -4.92
CA GLU A 62 6.07 -21.06 -4.81
C GLU A 62 4.69 -20.44 -4.52
N PHE A 63 4.61 -19.12 -4.34
CA PHE A 63 3.36 -18.44 -4.07
C PHE A 63 2.37 -18.64 -5.24
N LYS A 64 1.17 -19.10 -4.90
CA LYS A 64 0.07 -19.30 -5.85
C LYS A 64 -1.13 -18.49 -5.41
N MET A 65 -1.68 -17.75 -6.34
CA MET A 65 -2.94 -17.03 -6.18
C MET A 65 -3.97 -17.60 -7.14
N GLU A 66 -5.16 -17.85 -6.63
CA GLU A 66 -6.36 -18.26 -7.37
C GLU A 66 -7.46 -17.24 -7.06
N TYR A 67 -8.38 -17.07 -8.00
CA TYR A 67 -9.52 -16.20 -7.79
C TYR A 67 -10.71 -16.97 -7.25
N GLU A 68 -11.26 -16.50 -6.13
CA GLU A 68 -12.52 -16.98 -5.56
C GLU A 68 -13.38 -15.75 -5.23
N LEU A 69 -14.06 -15.24 -6.24
CA LEU A 69 -14.76 -13.95 -6.17
C LEU A 69 -15.82 -13.93 -5.06
N ASP A 70 -15.70 -12.93 -4.19
CA ASP A 70 -16.70 -12.56 -3.19
C ASP A 70 -17.42 -11.29 -3.67
N PRO A 71 -18.72 -11.40 -4.05
CA PRO A 71 -19.46 -10.25 -4.59
C PRO A 71 -19.56 -9.08 -3.62
N LEU A 72 -19.63 -9.33 -2.31
CA LEU A 72 -19.71 -8.27 -1.30
C LEU A 72 -18.39 -7.50 -1.21
N ARG A 73 -17.28 -8.21 -1.12
CA ARG A 73 -15.94 -7.59 -1.08
C ARG A 73 -15.62 -6.87 -2.38
N GLN A 74 -16.02 -7.45 -3.51
CA GLN A 74 -15.87 -6.77 -4.80
C GLN A 74 -16.67 -5.47 -4.87
N ALA A 75 -17.92 -5.47 -4.42
CA ALA A 75 -18.72 -4.25 -4.40
C ALA A 75 -18.14 -3.16 -3.50
N ILE A 76 -17.51 -3.54 -2.38
CA ILE A 76 -16.78 -2.61 -1.52
C ILE A 76 -15.56 -2.04 -2.27
N ALA A 77 -14.75 -2.90 -2.89
CA ALA A 77 -13.58 -2.46 -3.65
C ALA A 77 -13.97 -1.55 -4.83
N ASP A 78 -15.03 -1.90 -5.57
CA ASP A 78 -15.55 -1.09 -6.69
C ASP A 78 -16.08 0.29 -6.24
N SER A 79 -16.34 0.49 -4.94
CA SER A 79 -16.75 1.79 -4.39
C SER A 79 -15.58 2.71 -4.00
N TRP A 80 -14.37 2.19 -3.99
CA TRP A 80 -13.16 2.95 -3.67
C TRP A 80 -12.51 3.48 -4.95
N PRO A 81 -11.82 4.62 -4.88
CA PRO A 81 -11.06 5.11 -6.03
C PRO A 81 -9.85 4.20 -6.30
N ASP A 82 -9.49 4.06 -7.57
CA ASP A 82 -8.29 3.32 -7.99
C ASP A 82 -7.00 4.01 -7.54
N SER A 83 -7.04 5.33 -7.38
CA SER A 83 -5.92 6.16 -6.92
C SER A 83 -6.43 7.46 -6.30
N LEU A 84 -5.62 8.08 -5.45
CA LEU A 84 -5.88 9.38 -4.85
C LEU A 84 -4.93 10.44 -5.43
N ASP A 85 -5.46 11.64 -5.64
CA ASP A 85 -4.66 12.83 -5.95
C ASP A 85 -4.16 13.45 -4.64
N ASP A 86 -2.84 13.43 -4.42
CA ASP A 86 -2.16 13.97 -3.26
C ASP A 86 -1.34 15.23 -3.56
N THR A 87 -1.61 15.88 -4.70
CA THR A 87 -0.87 17.07 -5.16
C THR A 87 -0.80 18.15 -4.08
N CYS A 88 -1.93 18.43 -3.41
CA CYS A 88 -1.95 19.44 -2.34
C CYS A 88 -1.00 19.09 -1.19
N ALA A 89 -0.94 17.81 -0.78
CA ALA A 89 -0.03 17.39 0.27
C ALA A 89 1.44 17.56 -0.15
N ARG A 90 1.75 17.22 -1.40
CA ARG A 90 3.11 17.36 -1.96
C ARG A 90 3.55 18.81 -2.06
N GLU A 91 2.66 19.70 -2.46
CA GLU A 91 2.97 21.12 -2.66
C GLU A 91 2.99 21.93 -1.37
N GLU A 92 2.04 21.68 -0.44
CA GLU A 92 1.86 22.52 0.72
C GLU A 92 2.75 22.14 1.91
N TRP A 93 3.05 20.85 2.10
CA TRP A 93 3.89 20.40 3.21
C TRP A 93 4.95 19.36 2.83
N GLY A 94 5.11 19.09 1.53
CA GLY A 94 6.25 18.32 1.04
C GLY A 94 6.11 16.81 1.13
N TRP A 95 4.87 16.28 1.28
CA TRP A 95 4.63 14.85 1.34
C TRP A 95 5.35 14.08 0.23
N ARG A 96 6.01 13.00 0.59
CA ARG A 96 6.58 12.02 -0.32
C ARG A 96 6.54 10.65 0.36
N PRO A 97 5.94 9.61 -0.26
CA PRO A 97 6.03 8.26 0.27
C PRO A 97 7.48 7.74 0.20
N GLU A 98 7.88 6.96 1.19
CA GLU A 98 9.19 6.30 1.23
C GLU A 98 9.12 4.85 0.79
N TYR A 99 7.92 4.26 0.84
CA TYR A 99 7.69 2.87 0.47
C TYR A 99 6.93 2.79 -0.84
N ASP A 100 7.57 2.21 -1.85
CA ASP A 100 6.92 1.64 -3.01
C ASP A 100 6.54 0.17 -2.75
N LEU A 101 5.95 -0.50 -3.74
CA LEU A 101 5.52 -1.89 -3.62
C LEU A 101 6.68 -2.83 -3.32
N ASP A 102 7.87 -2.59 -3.88
CA ASP A 102 9.05 -3.42 -3.63
C ASP A 102 9.57 -3.24 -2.20
N ALA A 103 9.76 -2.00 -1.76
CA ALA A 103 10.20 -1.68 -0.42
C ALA A 103 9.23 -2.22 0.64
N MET A 104 7.92 -2.06 0.45
CA MET A 104 6.90 -2.61 1.32
C MET A 104 6.99 -4.14 1.39
N THR A 105 7.06 -4.82 0.26
CA THR A 105 7.09 -6.29 0.21
C THR A 105 8.34 -6.84 0.89
N ARG A 106 9.50 -6.22 0.62
CA ARG A 106 10.80 -6.57 1.21
C ARG A 106 10.84 -6.40 2.72
N ASP A 107 10.20 -5.37 3.25
CA ASP A 107 10.10 -5.13 4.69
C ASP A 107 9.05 -6.03 5.36
N MET A 108 7.90 -6.18 4.73
CA MET A 108 6.76 -6.89 5.32
C MET A 108 7.00 -8.40 5.44
N ILE A 109 7.61 -9.05 4.43
CA ILE A 109 7.78 -10.50 4.43
C ILE A 109 8.62 -10.99 5.62
N PRO A 110 9.83 -10.46 5.90
CA PRO A 110 10.61 -10.87 7.07
C PRO A 110 9.89 -10.61 8.39
N ASN A 111 9.26 -9.44 8.53
CA ASN A 111 8.51 -9.07 9.74
C ASN A 111 7.33 -10.02 10.00
N LEU A 112 6.63 -10.44 8.94
CA LEU A 112 5.56 -11.43 9.06
C LEU A 112 6.11 -12.82 9.41
N CYS A 113 7.23 -13.24 8.82
CA CYS A 113 7.87 -14.51 9.16
C CYS A 113 8.25 -14.55 10.65
N GLU A 114 8.86 -13.50 11.16
CA GLU A 114 9.19 -13.39 12.58
C GLU A 114 7.95 -13.44 13.47
N LYS A 115 6.94 -12.63 13.17
CA LYS A 115 5.69 -12.58 13.93
C LYS A 115 4.94 -13.91 13.96
N LEU A 116 4.98 -14.65 12.85
CA LEU A 116 4.29 -15.94 12.70
C LEU A 116 5.17 -17.12 13.11
N GLN A 117 6.41 -16.89 13.54
CA GLN A 117 7.39 -17.90 13.93
C GLN A 117 7.65 -18.95 12.82
N ILE A 118 7.60 -18.51 11.56
CA ILE A 118 7.97 -19.33 10.40
C ILE A 118 9.40 -19.01 9.95
N PRO A 119 10.13 -19.99 9.36
CA PRO A 119 11.47 -19.74 8.89
C PRO A 119 11.51 -18.56 7.92
N VAL A 120 12.41 -17.61 8.16
CA VAL A 120 12.66 -16.52 7.20
C VAL A 120 13.17 -17.15 5.91
N LEU A 121 12.43 -16.96 4.83
CA LEU A 121 12.93 -17.29 3.50
C LEU A 121 14.22 -16.50 3.28
N LYS A 122 15.30 -17.19 2.90
CA LYS A 122 16.54 -16.52 2.53
C LYS A 122 16.22 -15.66 1.31
N LEU A 123 16.01 -14.38 1.53
CA LEU A 123 15.91 -13.39 0.47
C LEU A 123 17.33 -13.25 -0.11
N GLU A 124 17.64 -14.03 -1.13
CA GLU A 124 18.85 -13.79 -1.92
C GLU A 124 18.67 -12.45 -2.63
N LYS A 125 19.67 -11.58 -2.45
CA LYS A 125 19.74 -10.24 -3.06
C LYS A 125 19.97 -10.33 -4.55
#